data_53c47934224beba8eff0413d865d30c6
#
_entry.id   53c47934224beba8eff0413d865d30c6
#
_cell.length_a   1.000
_cell.length_b   1.000
_cell.length_c   1.000
_cell.angle_alpha   90.00
_cell.angle_beta   90.00
_cell.angle_gamma   90.00
#
_symmetry.space_group_name_H-M   'P 1'
#
loop_
_entity.id
_entity.type
_entity.pdbx_description
1 polymer ?
#
loop_
_entity_poly.entity_id
_entity_poly.type
_entity_poly.pdbx_seq_one_letter_code
_entity_poly.pdbx_strand_id
1 'polypeptide(L)'
;MKSAFLIAAPTSGSGKTTLARGLMALFTQQGHRVQPFKCGPDYIDTKFHEAVCHRPSINLDTFMASEEHVRELFRRYTQGGDDAPAWAREPADVAVVERMMGLFDGYDRYHGSCADIARVLDLPIILVVDASSAAYSMAAILHGFIDFFPDLRFSGVIYNKVGSPRHAAMLREVAAEVGIACLGCIPKQAALIQGSRYLGLDFSEHTQDE
;
A
#
# COMPACT_ATOMS: atom_id res chain seq x y z
N MET A 1 -1.44 -3.35 19.16
CA MET A 1 -1.02 -3.45 17.75
C MET A 1 0.49 -3.67 17.70
N LYS A 2 0.96 -4.65 16.93
CA LYS A 2 2.40 -4.98 16.82
C LYS A 2 3.09 -4.19 15.70
N SER A 3 2.38 -3.91 14.61
CA SER A 3 2.92 -3.23 13.44
C SER A 3 1.84 -2.47 12.67
N ALA A 4 2.21 -1.32 12.09
CA ALA A 4 1.38 -0.59 11.14
C ALA A 4 2.28 0.01 10.06
N PHE A 5 1.84 -0.02 8.81
CA PHE A 5 2.57 0.55 7.69
C PHE A 5 1.65 0.93 6.54
N LEU A 6 2.15 1.82 5.69
CA LEU A 6 1.47 2.26 4.49
C LEU A 6 2.19 1.71 3.26
N ILE A 7 1.43 1.16 2.32
CA ILE A 7 1.95 0.70 1.02
C ILE A 7 1.64 1.77 -0.01
N ALA A 8 2.69 2.33 -0.60
CA ALA A 8 2.61 3.36 -1.62
C ALA A 8 3.40 2.99 -2.87
N ALA A 9 3.21 3.75 -3.93
CA ALA A 9 3.97 3.61 -5.16
C ALA A 9 4.20 4.98 -5.79
N PRO A 10 5.19 5.13 -6.67
CA PRO A 10 5.38 6.34 -7.46
C PRO A 10 4.20 6.66 -8.37
N THR A 11 3.63 5.64 -8.99
CA THR A 11 2.55 5.76 -9.97
C THR A 11 1.55 4.62 -9.86
N SER A 12 0.39 4.79 -10.48
CA SER A 12 -0.57 3.71 -10.70
C SER A 12 0.04 2.60 -11.58
N GLY A 13 -0.45 1.37 -11.46
CA GLY A 13 0.05 0.25 -12.27
C GLY A 13 1.35 -0.41 -11.76
N SER A 14 1.94 0.08 -10.67
CA SER A 14 3.14 -0.51 -10.06
C SER A 14 2.91 -1.88 -9.39
N GLY A 15 1.66 -2.36 -9.32
CA GLY A 15 1.28 -3.62 -8.68
C GLY A 15 1.05 -3.52 -7.18
N LYS A 16 0.91 -2.32 -6.67
CA LYS A 16 0.68 -1.99 -5.25
C LYS A 16 -0.50 -2.75 -4.65
N THR A 17 -1.68 -2.70 -5.29
CA THR A 17 -2.90 -3.35 -4.81
C THR A 17 -2.75 -4.87 -4.72
N THR A 18 -2.15 -5.50 -5.74
CA THR A 18 -1.87 -6.95 -5.72
C THR A 18 -0.95 -7.33 -4.56
N LEU A 19 0.10 -6.53 -4.35
CA LEU A 19 1.04 -6.76 -3.26
C LEU A 19 0.41 -6.52 -1.89
N ALA A 20 -0.36 -5.44 -1.72
CA ALA A 20 -1.05 -5.14 -0.48
C ALA A 20 -2.01 -6.28 -0.08
N ARG A 21 -2.81 -6.75 -1.03
CA ARG A 21 -3.71 -7.90 -0.82
C ARG A 21 -2.95 -9.19 -0.51
N GLY A 22 -1.83 -9.44 -1.19
CA GLY A 22 -0.98 -10.61 -0.92
C GLY A 22 -0.38 -10.58 0.48
N LEU A 23 0.11 -9.43 0.94
CA LEU A 23 0.63 -9.27 2.30
C LEU A 23 -0.48 -9.40 3.35
N MET A 24 -1.64 -8.80 3.14
CA MET A 24 -2.82 -8.96 4.01
C MET A 24 -3.21 -10.43 4.13
N ALA A 25 -3.32 -11.14 3.00
CA ALA A 25 -3.65 -12.56 2.99
C ALA A 25 -2.60 -13.40 3.74
N LEU A 26 -1.31 -13.13 3.52
CA LEU A 26 -0.21 -13.83 4.18
C LEU A 26 -0.27 -13.66 5.71
N PHE A 27 -0.42 -12.43 6.20
CA PHE A 27 -0.52 -12.18 7.64
C PHE A 27 -1.78 -12.83 8.24
N THR A 28 -2.90 -12.79 7.54
CA THR A 28 -4.13 -13.47 7.98
C THR A 28 -3.95 -14.98 8.06
N GLN A 29 -3.30 -15.60 7.05
CA GLN A 29 -2.97 -17.04 7.07
C GLN A 29 -2.01 -17.42 8.20
N GLN A 30 -1.13 -16.50 8.60
CA GLN A 30 -0.24 -16.67 9.76
C GLN A 30 -0.95 -16.49 11.11
N GLY A 31 -2.26 -16.26 11.11
CA GLY A 31 -3.06 -16.09 12.32
C GLY A 31 -3.05 -14.68 12.92
N HIS A 32 -2.53 -13.67 12.20
CA HIS A 32 -2.59 -12.29 12.65
C HIS A 32 -3.97 -11.67 12.38
N ARG A 33 -4.43 -10.86 13.31
CA ARG A 33 -5.59 -9.98 13.11
C ARG A 33 -5.15 -8.78 12.29
N VAL A 34 -5.44 -8.80 11.01
CA VAL A 34 -5.07 -7.74 10.07
C VAL A 34 -6.20 -6.73 9.97
N GLN A 35 -5.93 -5.46 10.24
CA GLN A 35 -6.85 -4.36 10.00
C GLN A 35 -6.47 -3.64 8.71
N PRO A 36 -7.26 -3.78 7.65
CA PRO A 36 -7.04 -3.07 6.41
C PRO A 36 -7.62 -1.65 6.47
N PHE A 37 -6.91 -0.72 5.83
CA PHE A 37 -7.35 0.64 5.58
C PHE A 37 -7.10 1.02 4.13
N LYS A 38 -7.92 1.93 3.62
CA LYS A 38 -7.77 2.50 2.29
C LYS A 38 -7.67 4.02 2.38
N CYS A 39 -6.64 4.62 1.75
CA CYS A 39 -6.57 6.08 1.61
C CYS A 39 -7.52 6.55 0.51
N GLY A 40 -8.40 7.48 0.86
CA GLY A 40 -9.40 8.06 -0.04
C GLY A 40 -10.68 7.24 -0.14
N PRO A 41 -11.70 7.77 -0.85
CA PRO A 41 -13.02 7.16 -0.95
C PRO A 41 -13.01 6.03 -2.00
N ASP A 42 -12.72 4.82 -1.57
CA ASP A 42 -12.70 3.63 -2.42
C ASP A 42 -13.67 2.58 -1.86
N TYR A 43 -14.58 2.10 -2.71
CA TYR A 43 -15.60 1.12 -2.34
C TYR A 43 -15.34 -0.28 -2.92
N ILE A 44 -14.39 -0.41 -3.84
CA ILE A 44 -14.12 -1.65 -4.56
C ILE A 44 -12.98 -2.40 -3.91
N ASP A 45 -11.81 -1.78 -3.77
CA ASP A 45 -10.66 -2.42 -3.14
C ASP A 45 -10.94 -2.78 -1.69
N THR A 46 -11.76 -1.99 -0.98
CA THR A 46 -12.20 -2.29 0.39
C THR A 46 -12.90 -3.65 0.51
N LYS A 47 -13.67 -4.07 -0.49
CA LYS A 47 -14.32 -5.40 -0.52
C LYS A 47 -13.32 -6.53 -0.69
N PHE A 48 -12.29 -6.33 -1.50
CA PHE A 48 -11.20 -7.31 -1.61
C PHE A 48 -10.36 -7.41 -0.33
N HIS A 49 -10.13 -6.28 0.35
CA HIS A 49 -9.47 -6.27 1.65
C HIS A 49 -10.28 -7.06 2.68
N GLU A 50 -11.59 -6.81 2.76
CA GLU A 50 -12.52 -7.52 3.66
C GLU A 50 -12.51 -9.02 3.40
N ALA A 51 -12.51 -9.43 2.13
CA ALA A 51 -12.50 -10.85 1.76
C ALA A 51 -11.25 -11.59 2.24
N VAL A 52 -10.07 -10.94 2.27
CA VAL A 52 -8.81 -11.58 2.70
C VAL A 52 -8.50 -11.39 4.18
N CYS A 53 -8.95 -10.29 4.80
CA CYS A 53 -8.67 -10.00 6.21
C CYS A 53 -9.79 -10.46 7.16
N HIS A 54 -10.97 -10.80 6.62
CA HIS A 54 -12.19 -11.09 7.38
C HIS A 54 -12.58 -9.96 8.33
N ARG A 55 -12.19 -8.73 8.00
CA ARG A 55 -12.48 -7.48 8.70
C ARG A 55 -12.78 -6.38 7.68
N PRO A 56 -13.80 -5.54 7.89
CA PRO A 56 -14.07 -4.41 7.03
C PRO A 56 -12.86 -3.49 6.86
N SER A 57 -12.60 -3.05 5.65
CA SER A 57 -11.59 -2.04 5.35
C SER A 57 -12.18 -0.65 5.57
N ILE A 58 -11.45 0.20 6.26
CA ILE A 58 -11.89 1.55 6.62
C ILE A 58 -11.20 2.59 5.73
N ASN A 59 -11.99 3.50 5.17
CA ASN A 59 -11.44 4.61 4.40
C ASN A 59 -10.87 5.68 5.34
N LEU A 60 -9.67 6.15 5.04
CA LEU A 60 -9.00 7.27 5.71
C LEU A 60 -8.83 8.40 4.68
N ASP A 61 -9.40 9.56 4.96
CA ASP A 61 -9.45 10.67 4.01
C ASP A 61 -9.35 12.02 4.71
N THR A 62 -8.27 12.75 4.48
CA THR A 62 -8.04 14.09 5.04
C THR A 62 -8.70 15.21 4.24
N PHE A 63 -9.32 14.90 3.09
CA PHE A 63 -10.18 15.84 2.36
C PHE A 63 -11.61 15.85 2.93
N MET A 64 -12.14 14.67 3.26
CA MET A 64 -13.52 14.54 3.74
C MET A 64 -13.64 14.63 5.26
N ALA A 65 -12.53 14.48 6.00
CA ALA A 65 -12.50 14.44 7.45
C ALA A 65 -11.31 15.20 8.02
N SER A 66 -11.42 15.69 9.27
CA SER A 66 -10.30 16.31 9.94
C SER A 66 -9.19 15.30 10.29
N GLU A 67 -7.96 15.79 10.50
CA GLU A 67 -6.85 14.96 10.95
C GLU A 67 -7.15 14.22 12.26
N GLU A 68 -7.84 14.90 13.21
CA GLU A 68 -8.25 14.31 14.48
C GLU A 68 -9.20 13.14 14.26
N HIS A 69 -10.16 13.26 13.34
CA HIS A 69 -11.08 12.19 13.02
C HIS A 69 -10.36 11.01 12.34
N VAL A 70 -9.40 11.27 11.45
CA VAL A 70 -8.57 10.23 10.84
C VAL A 70 -7.76 9.48 11.90
N ARG A 71 -7.13 10.20 12.85
CA ARG A 71 -6.41 9.58 13.98
C ARG A 71 -7.34 8.73 14.85
N GLU A 72 -8.55 9.25 15.14
CA GLU A 72 -9.54 8.53 15.93
C GLU A 72 -10.04 7.26 15.24
N LEU A 73 -10.37 7.32 13.95
CA LEU A 73 -10.73 6.12 13.18
C LEU A 73 -9.61 5.09 13.22
N PHE A 74 -8.38 5.51 12.94
CA PHE A 74 -7.23 4.60 12.95
C PHE A 74 -7.03 3.95 14.33
N ARG A 75 -7.08 4.75 15.41
CA ARG A 75 -6.99 4.27 16.80
C ARG A 75 -8.08 3.26 17.11
N ARG A 76 -9.34 3.60 16.85
CA ARG A 76 -10.52 2.78 17.16
C ARG A 76 -10.45 1.41 16.54
N TYR A 77 -10.08 1.33 15.26
CA TYR A 77 -10.05 0.06 14.53
C TYR A 77 -8.76 -0.73 14.72
N THR A 78 -7.70 -0.11 15.20
CA THR A 78 -6.43 -0.81 15.47
C THR A 78 -6.26 -1.21 16.93
N GLN A 79 -6.67 -0.37 17.86
CA GLN A 79 -6.48 -0.62 19.30
C GLN A 79 -7.66 -1.38 19.93
N GLY A 80 -8.82 -1.35 19.29
CA GLY A 80 -10.02 -1.95 19.85
C GLY A 80 -10.56 -1.15 21.04
N GLY A 81 -11.37 -1.81 21.84
CA GLY A 81 -12.00 -1.23 23.03
C GLY A 81 -13.52 -1.19 22.90
N ASP A 82 -14.19 -0.63 23.93
CA ASP A 82 -15.66 -0.61 24.00
C ASP A 82 -16.31 0.33 23.00
N ASP A 83 -15.59 1.34 22.53
CA ASP A 83 -16.00 2.29 21.50
C ASP A 83 -15.84 1.74 20.06
N ALA A 84 -15.20 0.58 19.91
CA ALA A 84 -15.07 -0.12 18.64
C ALA A 84 -16.28 -1.05 18.39
N PRO A 85 -16.64 -1.28 17.11
CA PRO A 85 -17.67 -2.27 16.79
C PRO A 85 -17.23 -3.67 17.22
N ALA A 86 -18.19 -4.57 17.43
CA ALA A 86 -17.96 -5.89 18.00
C ALA A 86 -16.81 -6.67 17.32
N TRP A 87 -16.70 -6.57 16.00
CA TRP A 87 -15.64 -7.23 15.22
C TRP A 87 -14.24 -6.59 15.35
N ALA A 88 -14.17 -5.37 15.89
CA ALA A 88 -12.92 -4.62 16.08
C ALA A 88 -12.56 -4.41 17.57
N ARG A 89 -13.30 -5.00 18.52
CA ARG A 89 -13.02 -4.86 19.96
C ARG A 89 -11.67 -5.40 20.36
N GLU A 90 -11.25 -6.50 19.74
CA GLU A 90 -9.90 -7.01 19.94
C GLU A 90 -8.89 -6.21 19.09
N PRO A 91 -7.76 -5.80 19.68
CA PRO A 91 -6.72 -5.05 18.94
C PRO A 91 -6.24 -5.81 17.72
N ALA A 92 -5.98 -5.08 16.64
CA ALA A 92 -5.30 -5.64 15.48
C ALA A 92 -3.83 -5.93 15.80
N ASP A 93 -3.29 -7.02 15.24
CA ASP A 93 -1.86 -7.29 15.32
C ASP A 93 -1.11 -6.46 14.27
N VAL A 94 -1.67 -6.34 13.08
CA VAL A 94 -1.09 -5.61 11.94
C VAL A 94 -2.14 -4.69 11.33
N ALA A 95 -1.75 -3.45 11.03
CA ALA A 95 -2.54 -2.51 10.23
C ALA A 95 -1.85 -2.25 8.88
N VAL A 96 -2.59 -2.39 7.80
CA VAL A 96 -2.10 -2.15 6.44
C VAL A 96 -2.94 -1.07 5.79
N VAL A 97 -2.29 0.02 5.39
CA VAL A 97 -2.93 1.15 4.70
C VAL A 97 -2.50 1.14 3.23
N GLU A 98 -3.44 1.26 2.30
CA GLU A 98 -3.18 1.20 0.85
C GLU A 98 -3.96 2.27 0.09
N ARG A 99 -3.45 2.74 -1.07
CA ARG A 99 -4.09 3.70 -1.97
C ARG A 99 -3.97 3.31 -3.44
N MET A 100 -4.89 3.86 -4.28
CA MET A 100 -4.88 3.65 -5.74
C MET A 100 -3.84 4.47 -6.48
N MET A 101 -3.62 5.73 -6.09
CA MET A 101 -2.78 6.70 -6.81
C MET A 101 -1.32 6.70 -6.32
N GLY A 102 -0.50 7.58 -6.86
CA GLY A 102 0.86 7.81 -6.39
C GLY A 102 0.91 8.39 -4.97
N LEU A 103 2.07 8.25 -4.33
CA LEU A 103 2.26 8.63 -2.92
C LEU A 103 1.87 10.08 -2.63
N PHE A 104 2.25 11.00 -3.51
CA PHE A 104 2.06 12.46 -3.32
C PHE A 104 0.84 13.02 -4.05
N ASP A 105 0.05 12.17 -4.74
CA ASP A 105 -1.07 12.64 -5.53
C ASP A 105 -2.27 12.91 -4.61
N GLY A 106 -2.51 14.17 -4.29
CA GLY A 106 -3.65 14.66 -3.52
C GLY A 106 -4.59 15.53 -4.35
N TYR A 107 -5.55 16.17 -3.69
CA TYR A 107 -6.47 17.12 -4.32
C TYR A 107 -5.83 18.51 -4.51
N ASP A 108 -4.89 18.87 -3.63
CA ASP A 108 -4.03 20.04 -3.76
C ASP A 108 -2.60 19.64 -3.39
N ARG A 109 -1.79 19.34 -4.40
CA ARG A 109 -0.45 18.77 -4.24
C ARG A 109 -0.51 17.49 -3.41
N TYR A 110 0.20 17.45 -2.25
CA TYR A 110 0.18 16.29 -1.36
C TYR A 110 -1.01 16.24 -0.38
N HIS A 111 -1.78 17.34 -0.23
CA HIS A 111 -2.94 17.36 0.68
C HIS A 111 -4.02 16.37 0.23
N GLY A 112 -4.49 15.54 1.15
CA GLY A 112 -5.39 14.43 0.86
C GLY A 112 -4.73 13.24 0.19
N SER A 113 -3.39 13.22 0.08
CA SER A 113 -2.63 12.09 -0.48
C SER A 113 -2.33 11.02 0.56
N CYS A 114 -1.68 9.93 0.12
CA CYS A 114 -1.09 8.95 1.04
C CYS A 114 0.02 9.52 1.90
N ALA A 115 0.80 10.45 1.37
CA ALA A 115 1.84 11.14 2.11
C ALA A 115 1.24 11.93 3.28
N ASP A 116 0.09 12.57 3.07
CA ASP A 116 -0.62 13.29 4.12
C ASP A 116 -1.13 12.32 5.21
N ILE A 117 -1.75 11.21 4.83
CA ILE A 117 -2.16 10.16 5.79
C ILE A 117 -0.96 9.57 6.55
N ALA A 118 0.17 9.30 5.85
CA ALA A 118 1.38 8.79 6.50
C ALA A 118 1.93 9.78 7.54
N ARG A 119 1.94 11.08 7.21
CA ARG A 119 2.33 12.16 8.13
C ARG A 119 1.39 12.24 9.35
N VAL A 120 0.08 12.27 9.09
CA VAL A 120 -0.94 12.40 10.15
C VAL A 120 -0.88 11.25 11.14
N LEU A 121 -0.65 10.03 10.66
CA LEU A 121 -0.65 8.81 11.48
C LEU A 121 0.76 8.35 11.89
N ASP A 122 1.82 9.07 11.49
CA ASP A 122 3.22 8.69 11.67
C ASP A 122 3.51 7.26 11.20
N LEU A 123 3.00 6.89 10.01
CA LEU A 123 3.15 5.55 9.48
C LEU A 123 4.45 5.41 8.66
N PRO A 124 5.21 4.35 8.89
CA PRO A 124 6.30 3.98 8.00
C PRO A 124 5.77 3.55 6.62
N ILE A 125 6.45 3.98 5.57
CA ILE A 125 6.06 3.74 4.18
C ILE A 125 6.90 2.61 3.59
N ILE A 126 6.23 1.65 2.96
CA ILE A 126 6.84 0.67 2.05
C ILE A 126 6.55 1.13 0.63
N LEU A 127 7.60 1.47 -0.11
CA LEU A 127 7.47 1.94 -1.49
C LEU A 127 7.52 0.76 -2.46
N VAL A 128 6.47 0.57 -3.27
CA VAL A 128 6.40 -0.44 -4.32
C VAL A 128 6.73 0.21 -5.65
N VAL A 129 7.81 -0.21 -6.28
CA VAL A 129 8.31 0.39 -7.52
C VAL A 129 8.27 -0.62 -8.65
N ASP A 130 7.71 -0.22 -9.79
CA ASP A 130 7.78 -1.00 -11.03
C ASP A 130 9.21 -0.93 -11.60
N ALA A 131 9.92 -2.04 -11.54
CA ALA A 131 11.30 -2.14 -12.01
C ALA A 131 11.42 -2.70 -13.44
N SER A 132 10.31 -2.89 -14.17
CA SER A 132 10.31 -3.60 -15.47
C SER A 132 11.21 -2.96 -16.53
N SER A 133 11.46 -1.64 -16.42
CA SER A 133 12.17 -0.85 -17.46
C SER A 133 13.33 -0.01 -16.89
N ALA A 134 13.77 -0.25 -15.67
CA ALA A 134 14.86 0.51 -15.07
C ALA A 134 15.75 -0.36 -14.18
N ALA A 135 17.02 0.00 -14.09
CA ALA A 135 18.03 -0.62 -13.22
C ALA A 135 18.65 0.47 -12.33
N TYR A 136 19.83 0.99 -12.68
CA TYR A 136 20.50 2.01 -11.86
C TYR A 136 19.72 3.33 -11.73
N SER A 137 18.92 3.71 -12.75
CA SER A 137 18.06 4.90 -12.67
C SER A 137 17.03 4.85 -11.51
N MET A 138 16.82 3.66 -10.90
CA MET A 138 16.02 3.55 -9.69
C MET A 138 16.61 4.32 -8.52
N ALA A 139 17.93 4.56 -8.47
CA ALA A 139 18.56 5.40 -7.45
C ALA A 139 17.96 6.82 -7.45
N ALA A 140 17.84 7.43 -8.63
CA ALA A 140 17.26 8.77 -8.78
C ALA A 140 15.77 8.81 -8.38
N ILE A 141 15.01 7.76 -8.73
CA ILE A 141 13.61 7.65 -8.34
C ILE A 141 13.49 7.53 -6.82
N LEU A 142 14.27 6.66 -6.20
CA LEU A 142 14.24 6.46 -4.74
C LEU A 142 14.63 7.72 -3.98
N HIS A 143 15.74 8.38 -4.37
CA HIS A 143 16.14 9.66 -3.81
C HIS A 143 15.04 10.72 -3.95
N GLY A 144 14.43 10.81 -5.15
CA GLY A 144 13.32 11.74 -5.38
C GLY A 144 12.16 11.53 -4.43
N PHE A 145 11.83 10.28 -4.08
CA PHE A 145 10.73 9.99 -3.14
C PHE A 145 11.13 10.15 -1.67
N ILE A 146 12.32 9.71 -1.30
CA ILE A 146 12.78 9.71 0.09
C ILE A 146 13.11 11.13 0.56
N ASP A 147 13.77 11.91 -0.29
CA ASP A 147 14.27 13.23 0.08
C ASP A 147 13.25 14.35 -0.18
N PHE A 148 12.22 14.10 -0.99
CA PHE A 148 11.24 15.12 -1.39
C PHE A 148 10.42 15.66 -0.20
N PHE A 149 10.13 14.82 0.79
CA PHE A 149 9.35 15.20 1.95
C PHE A 149 10.02 14.64 3.23
N PRO A 150 10.85 15.47 3.92
CA PRO A 150 11.68 15.00 5.04
C PRO A 150 10.91 14.43 6.24
N ASP A 151 9.63 14.81 6.40
CA ASP A 151 8.79 14.36 7.51
C ASP A 151 8.24 12.93 7.32
N LEU A 152 8.47 12.31 6.14
CA LEU A 152 8.01 10.95 5.87
C LEU A 152 9.10 9.93 6.19
N ARG A 153 8.67 8.81 6.78
CA ARG A 153 9.57 7.70 7.11
C ARG A 153 9.39 6.56 6.12
N PHE A 154 10.43 6.24 5.38
CA PHE A 154 10.44 5.09 4.48
C PHE A 154 11.11 3.91 5.18
N SER A 155 10.38 2.80 5.32
CA SER A 155 10.89 1.56 5.92
C SER A 155 11.58 0.65 4.92
N GLY A 156 11.29 0.81 3.63
CA GLY A 156 11.91 -0.01 2.61
C GLY A 156 11.25 0.11 1.25
N VAL A 157 11.87 -0.54 0.29
CA VAL A 157 11.39 -0.64 -1.09
C VAL A 157 11.13 -2.10 -1.47
N ILE A 158 10.05 -2.33 -2.22
CA ILE A 158 9.79 -3.59 -2.91
C ILE A 158 9.81 -3.32 -4.41
N TYR A 159 10.73 -3.96 -5.11
CA TYR A 159 10.79 -3.90 -6.56
C TYR A 159 9.88 -4.94 -7.17
N ASN A 160 8.91 -4.49 -7.95
CA ASN A 160 7.98 -5.35 -8.66
C ASN A 160 8.37 -5.49 -10.15
N LYS A 161 7.92 -6.56 -10.78
CA LYS A 161 8.16 -6.91 -12.19
C LYS A 161 9.65 -7.02 -12.55
N VAL A 162 10.44 -7.55 -11.66
CA VAL A 162 11.89 -7.74 -11.84
C VAL A 162 12.13 -8.80 -12.93
N GLY A 163 12.98 -8.49 -13.89
CA GLY A 163 13.16 -9.30 -15.11
C GLY A 163 14.07 -10.52 -14.95
N SER A 164 15.02 -10.52 -13.99
CA SER A 164 15.99 -11.59 -13.82
C SER A 164 16.69 -11.56 -12.46
N PRO A 165 17.36 -12.66 -12.03
CA PRO A 165 18.18 -12.66 -10.80
C PRO A 165 19.30 -11.61 -10.81
N ARG A 166 19.93 -11.38 -11.97
CA ARG A 166 20.96 -10.34 -12.13
C ARG A 166 20.35 -8.95 -11.93
N HIS A 167 19.18 -8.70 -12.50
CA HIS A 167 18.46 -7.44 -12.31
C HIS A 167 18.11 -7.25 -10.82
N ALA A 168 17.64 -8.28 -10.13
CA ALA A 168 17.37 -8.22 -8.70
C ALA A 168 18.62 -7.89 -7.87
N ALA A 169 19.79 -8.42 -8.23
CA ALA A 169 21.05 -8.09 -7.56
C ALA A 169 21.40 -6.61 -7.70
N MET A 170 21.34 -6.07 -8.93
CA MET A 170 21.57 -4.64 -9.19
C MET A 170 20.62 -3.73 -8.41
N LEU A 171 19.35 -4.09 -8.34
CA LEU A 171 18.34 -3.30 -7.60
C LEU A 171 18.58 -3.31 -6.08
N ARG A 172 19.09 -4.41 -5.52
CA ARG A 172 19.50 -4.46 -4.10
C ARG A 172 20.72 -3.57 -3.82
N GLU A 173 21.69 -3.55 -4.73
CA GLU A 173 22.84 -2.64 -4.65
C GLU A 173 22.38 -1.18 -4.69
N VAL A 174 21.47 -0.84 -5.59
CA VAL A 174 20.84 0.50 -5.67
C VAL A 174 20.15 0.88 -4.36
N ALA A 175 19.37 -0.01 -3.77
CA ALA A 175 18.70 0.27 -2.49
C ALA A 175 19.72 0.51 -1.37
N ALA A 176 20.79 -0.28 -1.32
CA ALA A 176 21.86 -0.11 -0.34
C ALA A 176 22.61 1.22 -0.51
N GLU A 177 22.90 1.62 -1.76
CA GLU A 177 23.55 2.90 -2.08
C GLU A 177 22.71 4.10 -1.65
N VAL A 178 21.38 4.03 -1.89
CA VAL A 178 20.42 5.06 -1.47
C VAL A 178 20.18 5.06 0.05
N GLY A 179 20.57 4.00 0.75
CA GLY A 179 20.37 3.87 2.20
C GLY A 179 18.98 3.42 2.61
N ILE A 180 18.21 2.76 1.71
CA ILE A 180 16.90 2.19 2.01
C ILE A 180 16.94 0.66 2.01
N ALA A 181 16.18 0.01 2.92
CA ALA A 181 16.10 -1.44 2.94
C ALA A 181 15.37 -1.99 1.70
N CYS A 182 15.97 -2.93 0.97
CA CYS A 182 15.29 -3.71 -0.04
C CYS A 182 14.52 -4.85 0.62
N LEU A 183 13.21 -4.71 0.76
CA LEU A 183 12.33 -5.70 1.39
C LEU A 183 12.02 -6.88 0.47
N GLY A 184 12.15 -6.70 -0.85
CA GLY A 184 11.93 -7.78 -1.80
C GLY A 184 12.07 -7.37 -3.26
N CYS A 185 12.28 -8.40 -4.09
CA CYS A 185 12.27 -8.31 -5.55
C CYS A 185 11.28 -9.34 -6.08
N ILE A 186 10.16 -8.88 -6.64
CA ILE A 186 9.08 -9.74 -7.16
C ILE A 186 9.29 -9.92 -8.66
N PRO A 187 9.48 -11.14 -9.15
CA PRO A 187 9.63 -11.40 -10.58
C PRO A 187 8.37 -11.00 -11.36
N LYS A 188 8.57 -10.63 -12.63
CA LYS A 188 7.45 -10.44 -13.55
C LYS A 188 6.75 -11.79 -13.76
N GLN A 189 5.48 -11.87 -13.36
CA GLN A 189 4.66 -13.08 -13.51
C GLN A 189 3.45 -12.79 -14.38
N ALA A 190 3.25 -13.56 -15.43
CA ALA A 190 2.10 -13.41 -16.32
C ALA A 190 0.76 -13.61 -15.60
N ALA A 191 0.70 -14.55 -14.66
CA ALA A 191 -0.49 -14.84 -13.85
C ALA A 191 -0.92 -13.70 -12.90
N LEU A 192 -0.04 -12.73 -12.63
CA LEU A 192 -0.34 -11.57 -11.78
C LEU A 192 -0.66 -10.30 -12.59
N ILE A 193 -0.68 -10.39 -13.91
CA ILE A 193 -1.07 -9.28 -14.78
C ILE A 193 -2.60 -9.23 -14.75
N GLN A 194 -3.15 -8.43 -13.86
CA GLN A 194 -4.57 -8.08 -13.93
C GLN A 194 -4.75 -7.02 -15.01
N GLY A 195 -5.75 -7.19 -15.88
CA GLY A 195 -6.14 -6.19 -16.85
C GLY A 195 -6.43 -4.84 -16.18
N SER A 196 -6.26 -3.75 -16.92
CA SER A 196 -6.60 -2.41 -16.44
C SER A 196 -8.09 -2.36 -16.12
N ARG A 197 -8.44 -2.15 -14.87
CA ARG A 197 -9.85 -2.05 -14.44
C ARG A 197 -10.37 -0.67 -14.77
N TYR A 198 -11.40 -0.59 -15.60
CA TYR A 198 -12.13 0.65 -15.80
C TYR A 198 -13.13 0.81 -14.65
N LEU A 199 -12.99 1.88 -13.86
CA LEU A 199 -13.80 2.13 -12.66
C LEU A 199 -13.87 0.94 -11.67
N GLY A 200 -12.84 0.10 -11.64
CA GLY A 200 -12.78 -1.08 -10.78
C GLY A 200 -13.55 -2.30 -11.27
N LEU A 201 -14.17 -2.22 -12.45
CA LEU A 201 -14.86 -3.33 -13.09
C LEU A 201 -13.92 -4.00 -14.11
N ASP A 202 -13.87 -5.32 -14.08
CA ASP A 202 -13.19 -6.12 -15.08
C ASP A 202 -14.23 -6.61 -16.09
N PHE A 203 -14.18 -6.10 -17.31
CA PHE A 203 -15.07 -6.51 -18.39
C PHE A 203 -14.51 -7.67 -19.24
N SER A 204 -13.34 -8.22 -18.85
CA SER A 204 -12.69 -9.28 -19.63
C SER A 204 -13.36 -10.64 -19.54
N GLU A 205 -14.29 -10.85 -18.58
CA GLU A 205 -15.00 -12.13 -18.42
C GLU A 205 -16.26 -12.27 -19.27
N HIS A 206 -16.68 -11.27 -20.05
CA HIS A 206 -17.92 -11.29 -20.81
C HIS A 206 -17.77 -11.38 -22.33
N THR A 207 -16.62 -11.71 -22.86
CA THR A 207 -16.39 -11.83 -24.32
C THR A 207 -16.13 -13.26 -24.78
N GLN A 208 -16.54 -14.28 -24.06
CA GLN A 208 -16.40 -15.69 -24.52
C GLN A 208 -17.72 -16.44 -24.75
N ASP A 209 -18.87 -15.77 -24.82
CA ASP A 209 -20.12 -16.39 -25.24
C ASP A 209 -20.81 -15.56 -26.34
N GLU A 210 -20.29 -15.62 -27.56
CA GLU A 210 -21.04 -15.47 -28.83
C GLU A 210 -20.36 -16.29 -29.95
#